data_49029d7cbc3d92d9784c1f7d6b6b3f74
#
_entry.id   49029d7cbc3d92d9784c1f7d6b6b3f74
#
_cell.length_a   1.000
_cell.length_b   1.000
_cell.length_c   1.000
_cell.angle_alpha   90.00
_cell.angle_beta   90.00
_cell.angle_gamma   90.00
#
_symmetry.space_group_name_H-M   'P 1'
#
loop_
_entity.id
_entity.type
_entity.pdbx_description
1 polymer ?
#
loop_
_entity_poly.entity_id
_entity_poly.type
_entity_poly.pdbx_seq_one_letter_code
_entity_poly.pdbx_strand_id
1 'polypeptide(L)'
;MTRVLAVANQKGGVAKTTTVASLGAAMVELGKRVLLVDLDPQGCLTFSLGQDPDKLTVSVHEVLLGDVEPDMALVETSEGMTLLPANIDLAGAEAMLLMRAGREYALKRALAKVSGAAPAATSGTGAAPAATSGTGAAPAATSGTGAAPAATSGTEPFDVVIIDCPPSLGVLTLNGLTAADDVIVPLQCETLAHRGVGQFLRTITDVQQITNADLSLLGALPTLYDSRTTHSRDVLLDVADRYNLPVLAPPIPRTVRFAEASASGSSVLAGRKNKGAMAYRELAGALLEYWKSGKALATFAPDV
;
A
#
# COMPACT_ATOMS: atom_id res chain seq x y z
N MET A 1 14.11 3.90 13.18
CA MET A 1 14.55 3.22 11.93
C MET A 1 13.29 2.96 11.10
N THR A 2 13.24 3.42 9.87
CA THR A 2 12.10 3.20 8.96
C THR A 2 11.90 1.71 8.69
N ARG A 3 10.68 1.22 8.71
CA ARG A 3 10.33 -0.15 8.32
C ARG A 3 9.65 -0.17 6.95
N VAL A 4 10.08 -1.06 6.08
CA VAL A 4 9.56 -1.19 4.73
C VAL A 4 8.81 -2.51 4.59
N LEU A 5 7.50 -2.43 4.32
CA LEU A 5 6.59 -3.57 4.17
C LEU A 5 6.13 -3.69 2.72
N ALA A 6 6.40 -4.81 2.07
CA ALA A 6 5.79 -5.13 0.77
C ALA A 6 4.47 -5.89 0.95
N VAL A 7 3.46 -5.51 0.18
CA VAL A 7 2.19 -6.25 0.05
C VAL A 7 2.13 -6.80 -1.36
N ALA A 8 2.36 -8.10 -1.50
CA ALA A 8 2.61 -8.70 -2.81
C ALA A 8 1.91 -10.06 -2.98
N ASN A 9 1.39 -10.29 -4.17
CA ASN A 9 0.88 -11.59 -4.62
C ASN A 9 0.74 -11.54 -6.15
N GLN A 10 1.07 -12.64 -6.82
CA GLN A 10 0.91 -12.79 -8.26
C GLN A 10 -0.56 -12.71 -8.72
N LYS A 11 -1.51 -13.11 -7.88
CA LYS A 11 -2.93 -13.10 -8.21
C LYS A 11 -3.49 -11.67 -8.13
N GLY A 12 -4.22 -11.25 -9.17
CA GLY A 12 -5.03 -10.03 -9.17
C GLY A 12 -6.29 -10.18 -8.30
N GLY A 13 -6.84 -9.06 -7.80
CA GLY A 13 -8.12 -9.06 -7.07
C GLY A 13 -8.07 -9.63 -5.64
N VAL A 14 -6.89 -9.88 -5.08
CA VAL A 14 -6.72 -10.40 -3.70
C VAL A 14 -6.63 -9.29 -2.64
N ALA A 15 -7.09 -8.10 -2.95
CA ALA A 15 -7.10 -6.93 -2.07
C ALA A 15 -5.71 -6.42 -1.63
N LYS A 16 -4.65 -6.51 -2.46
CA LYS A 16 -3.34 -5.90 -2.19
C LYS A 16 -3.46 -4.41 -1.92
N THR A 17 -3.93 -3.66 -2.91
CA THR A 17 -4.15 -2.20 -2.86
C THR A 17 -5.01 -1.78 -1.66
N THR A 18 -6.11 -2.49 -1.42
CA THR A 18 -6.98 -2.24 -0.26
C THR A 18 -6.23 -2.44 1.06
N THR A 19 -5.35 -3.45 1.13
CA THR A 19 -4.52 -3.72 2.31
C THR A 19 -3.52 -2.60 2.52
N VAL A 20 -2.82 -2.15 1.48
CA VAL A 20 -1.85 -1.05 1.57
C VAL A 20 -2.52 0.24 2.06
N ALA A 21 -3.60 0.68 1.40
CA ALA A 21 -4.32 1.89 1.78
C ALA A 21 -4.86 1.82 3.23
N SER A 22 -5.47 0.68 3.59
CA SER A 22 -6.09 0.53 4.91
C SER A 22 -5.07 0.38 6.04
N LEU A 23 -3.96 -0.35 5.82
CA LEU A 23 -2.87 -0.42 6.80
C LEU A 23 -2.19 0.93 6.98
N GLY A 24 -1.93 1.64 5.88
CA GLY A 24 -1.34 2.98 5.94
C GLY A 24 -2.18 3.92 6.79
N ALA A 25 -3.48 4.02 6.52
CA ALA A 25 -4.39 4.84 7.30
C ALA A 25 -4.47 4.41 8.78
N ALA A 26 -4.48 3.09 9.06
CA ALA A 26 -4.47 2.58 10.44
C ALA A 26 -3.19 2.96 11.20
N MET A 27 -2.04 2.96 10.53
CA MET A 27 -0.77 3.35 11.13
C MET A 27 -0.70 4.88 11.36
N VAL A 28 -1.29 5.70 10.48
CA VAL A 28 -1.45 7.14 10.71
C VAL A 28 -2.32 7.41 11.93
N GLU A 29 -3.44 6.69 12.12
CA GLU A 29 -4.26 6.78 13.34
C GLU A 29 -3.45 6.44 14.60
N LEU A 30 -2.41 5.60 14.49
CA LEU A 30 -1.48 5.25 15.58
C LEU A 30 -0.29 6.22 15.70
N GLY A 31 -0.37 7.37 15.03
CA GLY A 31 0.63 8.45 15.11
C GLY A 31 1.91 8.17 14.32
N LYS A 32 1.87 7.30 13.31
CA LYS A 32 3.02 7.01 12.44
C LYS A 32 3.03 7.88 11.20
N ARG A 33 4.23 8.30 10.78
CA ARG A 33 4.45 8.91 9.47
C ARG A 33 4.60 7.81 8.44
N VAL A 34 3.67 7.75 7.47
CA VAL A 34 3.56 6.64 6.53
C VAL A 34 3.75 7.13 5.10
N LEU A 35 4.66 6.47 4.38
CA LEU A 35 4.80 6.57 2.94
C LEU A 35 4.18 5.32 2.28
N LEU A 36 3.27 5.53 1.35
CA LEU A 36 2.75 4.50 0.47
C LEU A 36 3.45 4.59 -0.89
N VAL A 37 3.77 3.46 -1.48
CA VAL A 37 4.40 3.38 -2.81
C VAL A 37 3.52 2.53 -3.70
N ASP A 38 3.02 3.11 -4.79
CA ASP A 38 2.27 2.39 -5.82
C ASP A 38 3.26 1.88 -6.89
N LEU A 39 3.39 0.56 -7.05
CA LEU A 39 4.20 -0.07 -8.10
C LEU A 39 3.35 -0.75 -9.17
N ASP A 40 2.02 -0.57 -9.15
CA ASP A 40 1.17 -1.11 -10.19
C ASP A 40 0.97 -0.05 -11.29
N PRO A 41 1.34 -0.33 -12.55
CA PRO A 41 1.09 0.59 -13.68
C PRO A 41 -0.39 0.96 -13.87
N GLN A 42 -1.31 0.20 -13.28
CA GLN A 42 -2.73 0.55 -13.30
C GLN A 42 -3.07 1.72 -12.36
N GLY A 43 -2.16 2.16 -11.48
CA GLY A 43 -2.36 3.26 -10.56
C GLY A 43 -3.54 3.08 -9.60
N CYS A 44 -3.85 1.82 -9.25
CA CYS A 44 -5.03 1.51 -8.43
C CYS A 44 -4.95 2.09 -7.02
N LEU A 45 -3.78 2.08 -6.39
CA LEU A 45 -3.57 2.70 -5.09
C LEU A 45 -3.69 4.22 -5.20
N THR A 46 -3.05 4.79 -6.22
CA THR A 46 -3.08 6.20 -6.55
C THR A 46 -4.51 6.70 -6.68
N PHE A 47 -5.32 6.04 -7.51
CA PHE A 47 -6.73 6.38 -7.70
C PHE A 47 -7.55 6.22 -6.42
N SER A 48 -7.36 5.12 -5.68
CA SER A 48 -8.13 4.83 -4.45
C SER A 48 -7.86 5.80 -3.31
N LEU A 49 -6.80 6.60 -3.40
CA LEU A 49 -6.44 7.65 -2.45
C LEU A 49 -6.74 9.08 -2.97
N GLY A 50 -7.57 9.17 -4.01
CA GLY A 50 -8.09 10.43 -4.53
C GLY A 50 -7.16 11.19 -5.47
N GLN A 51 -6.08 10.56 -5.93
CA GLN A 51 -5.21 11.11 -6.97
C GLN A 51 -5.65 10.60 -8.35
N ASP A 52 -5.63 11.44 -9.35
CA ASP A 52 -5.96 11.07 -10.73
C ASP A 52 -4.66 10.65 -11.46
N PRO A 53 -4.45 9.36 -11.75
CA PRO A 53 -3.22 8.89 -12.39
C PRO A 53 -2.95 9.55 -13.75
N ASP A 54 -3.99 9.93 -14.48
CA ASP A 54 -3.87 10.53 -15.81
C ASP A 54 -3.43 12.02 -15.77
N LYS A 55 -3.47 12.64 -14.58
CA LYS A 55 -3.08 14.04 -14.38
C LYS A 55 -1.72 14.20 -13.71
N LEU A 56 -1.06 13.11 -13.35
CA LEU A 56 0.26 13.18 -12.75
C LEU A 56 1.30 13.65 -13.74
N THR A 57 2.09 14.65 -13.34
CA THR A 57 3.24 15.12 -14.12
C THR A 57 4.53 14.39 -13.77
N VAL A 58 4.59 13.81 -12.57
CA VAL A 58 5.72 13.02 -12.05
C VAL A 58 5.15 11.89 -11.22
N SER A 59 5.73 10.71 -11.35
CA SER A 59 5.29 9.49 -10.69
C SER A 59 6.49 8.62 -10.26
N VAL A 60 6.22 7.45 -9.74
CA VAL A 60 7.25 6.45 -9.45
C VAL A 60 8.03 6.01 -10.70
N HIS A 61 7.46 6.21 -11.90
CA HIS A 61 8.13 5.96 -13.18
C HIS A 61 9.46 6.71 -13.28
N GLU A 62 9.44 8.05 -13.17
CA GLU A 62 10.62 8.90 -13.29
C GLU A 62 11.61 8.66 -12.15
N VAL A 63 11.08 8.36 -10.95
CA VAL A 63 11.90 8.04 -9.78
C VAL A 63 12.69 6.75 -9.98
N LEU A 64 12.07 5.68 -10.49
CA LEU A 64 12.77 4.41 -10.75
C LEU A 64 13.79 4.51 -11.87
N LEU A 65 13.54 5.39 -12.84
CA LEU A 65 14.50 5.69 -13.92
C LEU A 65 15.62 6.62 -13.45
N GLY A 66 15.48 7.26 -12.29
CA GLY A 66 16.47 8.20 -11.75
C GLY A 66 16.44 9.56 -12.45
N ASP A 67 15.33 9.88 -13.11
CA ASP A 67 15.17 11.14 -13.85
C ASP A 67 14.77 12.29 -12.92
N VAL A 68 14.15 11.97 -11.76
CA VAL A 68 13.81 12.92 -10.70
C VAL A 68 14.15 12.35 -9.30
N GLU A 69 14.39 13.24 -8.35
CA GLU A 69 14.52 12.86 -6.94
C GLU A 69 13.15 12.47 -6.36
N PRO A 70 13.10 11.45 -5.48
CA PRO A 70 11.83 10.91 -4.97
C PRO A 70 10.89 11.95 -4.36
N ASP A 71 11.44 12.90 -3.59
CA ASP A 71 10.65 13.94 -2.92
C ASP A 71 9.83 14.81 -3.88
N MET A 72 10.25 14.90 -5.16
CA MET A 72 9.54 15.64 -6.20
C MET A 72 8.28 14.95 -6.71
N ALA A 73 8.17 13.64 -6.48
CA ALA A 73 7.03 12.82 -6.90
C ALA A 73 6.04 12.54 -5.76
N LEU A 74 6.36 12.93 -4.51
CA LEU A 74 5.51 12.67 -3.36
C LEU A 74 4.25 13.56 -3.39
N VAL A 75 3.11 12.98 -3.02
CA VAL A 75 1.84 13.69 -2.85
C VAL A 75 1.21 13.36 -1.49
N GLU A 76 0.56 14.34 -0.88
CA GLU A 76 -0.18 14.12 0.36
C GLU A 76 -1.59 13.61 0.08
N THR A 77 -2.06 12.67 0.90
CA THR A 77 -3.43 12.18 0.87
C THR A 77 -4.31 12.88 1.91
N SER A 78 -5.63 12.86 1.72
CA SER A 78 -6.59 13.44 2.66
C SER A 78 -6.57 12.78 4.05
N GLU A 79 -6.00 11.59 4.19
CA GLU A 79 -5.90 10.84 5.43
C GLU A 79 -4.53 10.96 6.12
N GLY A 80 -3.68 11.89 5.66
CA GLY A 80 -2.38 12.19 6.28
C GLY A 80 -1.28 11.18 5.97
N MET A 81 -1.46 10.35 4.96
CA MET A 81 -0.39 9.52 4.39
C MET A 81 0.29 10.28 3.26
N THR A 82 1.58 10.07 3.08
CA THR A 82 2.29 10.49 1.86
C THR A 82 2.26 9.34 0.86
N LEU A 83 2.09 9.64 -0.42
CA LEU A 83 2.04 8.67 -1.51
C LEU A 83 3.11 8.98 -2.55
N LEU A 84 3.87 7.97 -2.97
CA LEU A 84 4.62 7.95 -4.22
C LEU A 84 3.72 7.30 -5.28
N PRO A 85 3.07 8.10 -6.14
CA PRO A 85 2.01 7.63 -7.01
C PRO A 85 2.54 6.93 -8.26
N ALA A 86 1.68 6.12 -8.90
CA ALA A 86 1.91 5.50 -10.20
C ALA A 86 0.92 5.98 -11.26
N ASN A 87 1.34 5.86 -12.51
CA ASN A 87 0.51 6.01 -13.69
C ASN A 87 0.87 4.93 -14.72
N ILE A 88 0.19 4.95 -15.87
CA ILE A 88 0.38 3.93 -16.92
C ILE A 88 1.81 3.95 -17.53
N ASP A 89 2.53 5.06 -17.46
CA ASP A 89 3.91 5.18 -17.98
C ASP A 89 4.87 4.25 -17.25
N LEU A 90 4.53 3.83 -16.02
CA LEU A 90 5.31 2.85 -15.26
C LEU A 90 5.47 1.50 -16.00
N ALA A 91 4.55 1.13 -16.89
CA ALA A 91 4.73 -0.03 -17.75
C ALA A 91 5.92 0.15 -18.71
N GLY A 92 6.18 1.38 -19.15
CA GLY A 92 7.37 1.73 -19.93
C GLY A 92 8.65 1.62 -19.12
N ALA A 93 8.63 2.06 -17.86
CA ALA A 93 9.78 1.91 -16.96
C ALA A 93 10.17 0.45 -16.76
N GLU A 94 9.22 -0.47 -16.70
CA GLU A 94 9.50 -1.91 -16.57
C GLU A 94 10.41 -2.40 -17.72
N ALA A 95 10.09 -2.04 -18.96
CA ALA A 95 10.90 -2.40 -20.12
C ALA A 95 12.29 -1.74 -20.11
N MET A 96 12.37 -0.46 -19.71
CA MET A 96 13.63 0.27 -19.62
C MET A 96 14.55 -0.26 -18.51
N LEU A 97 13.98 -0.61 -17.36
CA LEU A 97 14.72 -1.18 -16.24
C LEU A 97 15.37 -2.52 -16.62
N LEU A 98 14.72 -3.36 -17.44
CA LEU A 98 15.27 -4.64 -17.87
C LEU A 98 16.64 -4.50 -18.57
N MET A 99 16.93 -3.35 -19.15
CA MET A 99 18.20 -3.06 -19.83
C MET A 99 19.28 -2.50 -18.89
N ARG A 100 18.97 -2.26 -17.60
CA ARG A 100 19.89 -1.63 -16.64
C ARG A 100 20.51 -2.64 -15.69
N ALA A 101 21.80 -2.50 -15.39
CA ALA A 101 22.44 -3.26 -14.32
C ALA A 101 21.92 -2.83 -12.94
N GLY A 102 21.67 -3.78 -12.05
CA GLY A 102 21.13 -3.52 -10.71
C GLY A 102 19.72 -2.92 -10.73
N ARG A 103 18.94 -3.28 -11.74
CA ARG A 103 17.55 -2.87 -11.93
C ARG A 103 16.64 -3.23 -10.76
N GLU A 104 16.94 -4.31 -10.06
CA GLU A 104 16.19 -4.80 -8.91
C GLU A 104 16.32 -3.88 -7.68
N TYR A 105 17.34 -3.02 -7.67
CA TYR A 105 17.65 -2.09 -6.57
C TYR A 105 17.17 -0.66 -6.82
N ALA A 106 16.47 -0.39 -7.91
CA ALA A 106 16.08 0.99 -8.26
C ALA A 106 15.22 1.63 -7.16
N LEU A 107 14.18 0.94 -6.69
CA LEU A 107 13.34 1.42 -5.60
C LEU A 107 14.10 1.52 -4.26
N LYS A 108 14.94 0.55 -3.93
CA LYS A 108 15.75 0.58 -2.69
C LYS A 108 16.64 1.82 -2.66
N ARG A 109 17.28 2.16 -3.78
CA ARG A 109 18.10 3.38 -3.91
C ARG A 109 17.26 4.65 -3.83
N ALA A 110 16.06 4.65 -4.40
CA ALA A 110 15.15 5.78 -4.31
C ALA A 110 14.67 6.02 -2.87
N LEU A 111 14.22 4.97 -2.18
CA LEU A 111 13.76 5.08 -0.79
C LEU A 111 14.87 5.52 0.18
N ALA A 112 16.13 5.17 -0.09
CA ALA A 112 17.26 5.64 0.71
C ALA A 112 17.49 7.16 0.62
N LYS A 113 16.95 7.82 -0.40
CA LYS A 113 17.04 9.28 -0.61
C LYS A 113 15.82 10.04 -0.07
N VAL A 114 14.73 9.36 0.24
CA VAL A 114 13.50 10.01 0.72
C VAL A 114 13.78 10.68 2.06
N SER A 115 13.70 12.00 2.08
CA SER A 115 14.01 12.82 3.27
C SER A 115 12.85 12.89 4.28
N GLY A 116 11.65 12.50 3.86
CA GLY A 116 10.42 12.69 4.63
C GLY A 116 9.97 14.16 4.73
N ALA A 117 10.56 15.05 3.95
CA ALA A 117 10.07 16.42 3.81
C ALA A 117 8.68 16.40 3.14
N ALA A 118 7.76 17.25 3.64
CA ALA A 118 6.47 17.42 2.96
C ALA A 118 6.71 17.93 1.53
N PRO A 119 5.96 17.42 0.52
CA PRO A 119 6.08 17.90 -0.84
C PRO A 119 5.86 19.42 -0.88
N ALA A 120 6.66 20.12 -1.70
CA ALA A 120 6.46 21.54 -1.93
C ALA A 120 5.06 21.72 -2.50
N ALA A 121 4.22 22.53 -1.83
CA ALA A 121 2.88 22.83 -2.31
C ALA A 121 3.02 23.42 -3.73
N THR A 122 2.62 22.67 -4.73
CA THR A 122 2.53 23.19 -6.09
C THR A 122 1.41 24.22 -6.09
N SER A 123 1.79 25.49 -5.93
CA SER A 123 0.89 26.62 -6.16
C SER A 123 0.53 26.61 -7.64
N GLY A 124 -0.55 25.94 -7.98
CA GLY A 124 -1.13 26.01 -9.32
C GLY A 124 -1.60 27.43 -9.57
N THR A 125 -0.73 28.26 -10.16
CA THR A 125 -1.13 29.53 -10.77
C THR A 125 -1.84 29.24 -12.09
N GLY A 126 -3.02 28.62 -12.00
CA GLY A 126 -3.97 28.62 -13.08
C GLY A 126 -4.64 29.98 -13.12
N ALA A 127 -4.17 30.86 -14.00
CA ALA A 127 -4.87 32.11 -14.32
C ALA A 127 -6.25 31.75 -14.89
N ALA A 128 -7.30 31.95 -14.09
CA ALA A 128 -8.68 31.85 -14.57
C ALA A 128 -8.97 33.05 -15.52
N PRO A 129 -9.64 32.82 -16.66
CA PRO A 129 -10.12 33.94 -17.49
C PRO A 129 -11.26 34.66 -16.74
N ALA A 130 -11.21 35.98 -16.80
CA ALA A 130 -12.18 36.88 -16.20
C ALA A 130 -13.60 36.55 -16.66
N ALA A 131 -14.49 36.21 -15.73
CA ALA A 131 -15.91 36.11 -15.98
C ALA A 131 -16.63 37.34 -15.40
N THR A 132 -17.43 37.91 -16.26
CA THR A 132 -18.28 39.08 -16.05
C THR A 132 -19.31 38.93 -14.93
N SER A 133 -19.56 40.05 -14.28
CA SER A 133 -20.51 40.33 -13.19
C SER A 133 -21.91 39.72 -13.35
N GLY A 134 -22.34 38.99 -12.29
CA GLY A 134 -23.73 38.64 -12.04
C GLY A 134 -24.00 38.66 -10.55
N THR A 135 -24.82 39.62 -10.11
CA THR A 135 -25.28 39.80 -8.74
C THR A 135 -26.26 38.70 -8.31
N GLY A 136 -25.95 37.95 -7.27
CA GLY A 136 -26.87 37.00 -6.65
C GLY A 136 -26.42 36.65 -5.22
N ALA A 137 -27.26 37.02 -4.24
CA ALA A 137 -27.02 36.86 -2.81
C ALA A 137 -26.91 35.39 -2.40
N ALA A 138 -25.87 35.05 -1.61
CA ALA A 138 -25.68 33.74 -1.00
C ALA A 138 -26.28 33.66 0.40
N PRO A 139 -26.85 32.51 0.80
CA PRO A 139 -27.20 32.25 2.21
C PRO A 139 -25.99 31.79 3.01
N ALA A 140 -25.99 32.18 4.29
CA ALA A 140 -24.90 31.95 5.26
C ALA A 140 -24.60 30.47 5.49
N ALA A 141 -23.31 30.12 5.41
CA ALA A 141 -22.80 28.82 5.80
C ALA A 141 -22.45 28.79 7.29
N THR A 142 -23.01 27.82 7.99
CA THR A 142 -22.70 27.51 9.40
C THR A 142 -21.32 26.88 9.51
N SER A 143 -20.46 27.49 10.31
CA SER A 143 -19.12 27.04 10.65
C SER A 143 -19.16 25.79 11.54
N GLY A 144 -18.84 24.64 10.98
CA GLY A 144 -18.49 23.44 11.74
C GLY A 144 -16.97 23.39 11.94
N THR A 145 -16.50 23.70 13.14
CA THR A 145 -15.09 23.57 13.54
C THR A 145 -14.74 22.12 13.81
N GLY A 146 -14.38 21.38 12.77
CA GLY A 146 -13.62 20.14 12.89
C GLY A 146 -12.15 20.46 12.73
N ALA A 147 -11.38 20.44 13.81
CA ALA A 147 -9.94 20.62 13.76
C ALA A 147 -9.33 19.46 12.97
N ALA A 148 -8.79 19.75 11.78
CA ALA A 148 -7.90 18.85 11.09
C ALA A 148 -6.63 18.66 11.96
N PRO A 149 -6.07 17.44 12.06
CA PRO A 149 -4.80 17.24 12.73
C PRO A 149 -3.75 18.13 12.04
N ALA A 150 -2.98 18.86 12.82
CA ALA A 150 -1.94 19.76 12.35
C ALA A 150 -0.96 18.97 11.47
N ALA A 151 -0.80 19.39 10.23
CA ALA A 151 0.26 18.90 9.36
C ALA A 151 1.60 19.20 10.06
N THR A 152 2.28 18.15 10.51
CA THR A 152 3.64 18.24 11.04
C THR A 152 4.58 18.45 9.85
N SER A 153 4.85 19.70 9.50
CA SER A 153 5.91 20.08 8.57
C SER A 153 7.25 19.78 9.25
N GLY A 154 7.78 18.58 9.05
CA GLY A 154 9.03 18.17 9.69
C GLY A 154 9.89 17.38 8.73
N THR A 155 11.16 17.68 8.68
CA THR A 155 12.26 16.97 8.02
C THR A 155 12.54 15.59 8.64
N GLU A 156 11.60 15.02 9.37
CA GLU A 156 11.77 13.72 10.00
C GLU A 156 11.48 12.58 9.04
N PRO A 157 12.23 11.48 9.10
CA PRO A 157 12.03 10.32 8.21
C PRO A 157 10.66 9.65 8.44
N PHE A 158 10.17 8.94 7.46
CA PHE A 158 8.99 8.10 7.62
C PHE A 158 9.26 6.97 8.64
N ASP A 159 8.26 6.66 9.46
CA ASP A 159 8.31 5.49 10.36
C ASP A 159 8.13 4.20 9.58
N VAL A 160 7.20 4.22 8.61
CA VAL A 160 6.81 3.06 7.82
C VAL A 160 6.66 3.43 6.36
N VAL A 161 7.16 2.56 5.48
CA VAL A 161 6.90 2.55 4.04
C VAL A 161 6.10 1.30 3.70
N ILE A 162 4.98 1.42 2.99
CA ILE A 162 4.18 0.27 2.54
C ILE A 162 4.13 0.28 1.01
N ILE A 163 4.54 -0.81 0.39
CA ILE A 163 4.66 -0.95 -1.06
C ILE A 163 3.52 -1.81 -1.60
N ASP A 164 2.71 -1.26 -2.50
CA ASP A 164 1.72 -2.01 -3.29
C ASP A 164 2.38 -2.59 -4.54
N CYS A 165 2.54 -3.90 -4.58
CA CYS A 165 3.17 -4.58 -5.70
C CYS A 165 2.14 -4.98 -6.77
N PRO A 166 2.49 -4.92 -8.07
CA PRO A 166 1.61 -5.34 -9.16
C PRO A 166 1.29 -6.85 -9.10
N PRO A 167 0.23 -7.31 -9.79
CA PRO A 167 -0.12 -8.73 -9.87
C PRO A 167 0.75 -9.49 -10.89
N SER A 168 2.06 -9.32 -10.79
CA SER A 168 3.04 -9.94 -11.67
C SER A 168 4.28 -10.37 -10.88
N LEU A 169 5.19 -11.12 -11.50
CA LEU A 169 6.51 -11.45 -10.95
C LEU A 169 7.63 -10.74 -11.72
N GLY A 170 7.30 -9.60 -12.32
CA GLY A 170 8.20 -8.77 -13.11
C GLY A 170 9.17 -7.95 -12.26
N VAL A 171 9.97 -7.12 -12.93
CA VAL A 171 11.02 -6.32 -12.29
C VAL A 171 10.47 -5.33 -11.25
N LEU A 172 9.22 -4.87 -11.40
CA LEU A 172 8.58 -3.98 -10.41
C LEU A 172 8.34 -4.72 -9.08
N THR A 173 7.80 -5.94 -9.13
CA THR A 173 7.64 -6.78 -7.92
C THR A 173 8.99 -7.11 -7.29
N LEU A 174 10.01 -7.42 -8.10
CA LEU A 174 11.37 -7.64 -7.59
C LEU A 174 11.93 -6.38 -6.90
N ASN A 175 11.66 -5.18 -7.43
CA ASN A 175 12.03 -3.93 -6.78
C ASN A 175 11.34 -3.76 -5.41
N GLY A 176 10.05 -4.04 -5.34
CA GLY A 176 9.30 -3.98 -4.08
C GLY A 176 9.89 -4.93 -3.03
N LEU A 177 10.12 -6.19 -3.39
CA LEU A 177 10.68 -7.20 -2.48
C LEU A 177 12.14 -6.94 -2.11
N THR A 178 12.95 -6.42 -3.05
CA THR A 178 14.36 -6.08 -2.79
C THR A 178 14.49 -4.88 -1.85
N ALA A 179 13.52 -3.96 -1.86
CA ALA A 179 13.52 -2.79 -1.00
C ALA A 179 12.91 -3.06 0.40
N ALA A 180 12.13 -4.12 0.56
CA ALA A 180 11.37 -4.40 1.77
C ALA A 180 12.20 -5.09 2.85
N ASP A 181 11.85 -4.80 4.12
CA ASP A 181 12.27 -5.59 5.28
C ASP A 181 11.37 -6.82 5.46
N ASP A 182 10.06 -6.62 5.25
CA ASP A 182 9.04 -7.63 5.46
C ASP A 182 8.09 -7.73 4.26
N VAL A 183 7.50 -8.92 4.04
CA VAL A 183 6.44 -9.11 3.05
C VAL A 183 5.24 -9.82 3.63
N ILE A 184 4.05 -9.30 3.32
CA ILE A 184 2.74 -9.93 3.57
C ILE A 184 2.14 -10.36 2.25
N VAL A 185 1.52 -11.55 2.24
CA VAL A 185 0.88 -12.14 1.06
C VAL A 185 -0.64 -12.14 1.24
N PRO A 186 -1.38 -11.12 0.75
CA PRO A 186 -2.84 -11.18 0.75
C PRO A 186 -3.34 -12.40 -0.03
N LEU A 187 -4.20 -13.19 0.58
CA LEU A 187 -4.68 -14.45 0.04
C LEU A 187 -6.21 -14.51 0.09
N GLN A 188 -6.84 -14.58 -1.07
CA GLN A 188 -8.26 -14.88 -1.17
C GLN A 188 -8.48 -16.39 -1.10
N CYS A 189 -9.43 -16.83 -0.23
CA CYS A 189 -9.71 -18.23 0.03
C CYS A 189 -10.54 -18.87 -1.10
N GLU A 190 -9.92 -19.09 -2.25
CA GLU A 190 -10.52 -19.75 -3.41
C GLU A 190 -9.75 -21.00 -3.79
N THR A 191 -10.44 -21.97 -4.42
CA THR A 191 -9.91 -23.31 -4.78
C THR A 191 -8.59 -23.29 -5.57
N LEU A 192 -8.33 -22.24 -6.35
CA LEU A 192 -7.10 -22.12 -7.14
C LEU A 192 -5.98 -21.30 -6.46
N ALA A 193 -6.13 -20.94 -5.17
CA ALA A 193 -5.14 -20.16 -4.45
C ALA A 193 -3.75 -20.81 -4.44
N HIS A 194 -3.68 -22.15 -4.40
CA HIS A 194 -2.44 -22.92 -4.34
C HIS A 194 -1.46 -22.67 -5.48
N ARG A 195 -1.97 -22.54 -6.73
CA ARG A 195 -1.08 -22.48 -7.92
C ARG A 195 -0.20 -21.22 -7.91
N GLY A 196 -0.77 -20.07 -7.53
CA GLY A 196 -0.04 -18.80 -7.48
C GLY A 196 0.88 -18.68 -6.26
N VAL A 197 0.44 -19.20 -5.10
CA VAL A 197 1.22 -19.11 -3.85
C VAL A 197 2.57 -19.78 -3.98
N GLY A 198 2.63 -21.03 -4.46
CA GLY A 198 3.90 -21.76 -4.58
C GLY A 198 4.91 -21.09 -5.53
N GLN A 199 4.44 -20.47 -6.61
CA GLN A 199 5.33 -19.73 -7.52
C GLN A 199 5.82 -18.44 -6.86
N PHE A 200 4.94 -17.71 -6.19
CA PHE A 200 5.30 -16.48 -5.49
C PHE A 200 6.31 -16.73 -4.35
N LEU A 201 6.14 -17.81 -3.59
CA LEU A 201 7.09 -18.19 -2.53
C LEU A 201 8.48 -18.52 -3.10
N ARG A 202 8.57 -19.14 -4.26
CA ARG A 202 9.87 -19.32 -4.96
C ARG A 202 10.50 -17.99 -5.31
N THR A 203 9.73 -17.04 -5.82
CA THR A 203 10.25 -15.68 -6.11
C THR A 203 10.76 -15.00 -4.84
N ILE A 204 10.10 -15.15 -3.69
CA ILE A 204 10.61 -14.63 -2.41
C ILE A 204 11.95 -15.29 -2.06
N THR A 205 12.05 -16.62 -2.22
CA THR A 205 13.30 -17.35 -1.97
C THR A 205 14.42 -16.87 -2.90
N ASP A 206 14.13 -16.66 -4.18
CA ASP A 206 15.11 -16.12 -5.14
C ASP A 206 15.58 -14.72 -4.73
N VAL A 207 14.67 -13.85 -4.29
CA VAL A 207 15.00 -12.52 -3.77
C VAL A 207 15.89 -12.62 -2.53
N GLN A 208 15.56 -13.50 -1.58
CA GLN A 208 16.37 -13.72 -0.39
C GLN A 208 17.78 -14.22 -0.72
N GLN A 209 17.94 -15.02 -1.75
CA GLN A 209 19.25 -15.56 -2.16
C GLN A 209 20.08 -14.56 -2.95
N ILE A 210 19.46 -13.65 -3.72
CA ILE A 210 20.16 -12.88 -4.75
C ILE A 210 20.25 -11.38 -4.38
N THR A 211 19.15 -10.77 -3.93
CA THR A 211 19.06 -9.32 -3.82
C THR A 211 18.76 -8.80 -2.40
N ASN A 212 18.11 -9.59 -1.54
CA ASN A 212 17.72 -9.14 -0.20
C ASN A 212 17.67 -10.30 0.79
N ALA A 213 18.83 -10.68 1.35
CA ALA A 213 18.95 -11.80 2.29
C ALA A 213 18.14 -11.60 3.60
N ASP A 214 17.86 -10.36 3.95
CA ASP A 214 17.16 -10.01 5.20
C ASP A 214 15.63 -9.93 5.03
N LEU A 215 15.09 -10.14 3.80
CA LEU A 215 13.65 -10.12 3.57
C LEU A 215 12.93 -11.17 4.40
N SER A 216 12.00 -10.75 5.25
CA SER A 216 11.20 -11.63 6.09
C SER A 216 9.80 -11.85 5.50
N LEU A 217 9.40 -13.11 5.32
CA LEU A 217 8.03 -13.47 4.95
C LEU A 217 7.19 -13.60 6.22
N LEU A 218 6.32 -12.61 6.49
CA LEU A 218 5.48 -12.61 7.70
C LEU A 218 4.35 -13.63 7.64
N GLY A 219 3.80 -13.87 6.44
CA GLY A 219 2.75 -14.87 6.26
C GLY A 219 1.70 -14.49 5.22
N ALA A 220 0.70 -15.35 5.08
CA ALA A 220 -0.49 -15.11 4.29
C ALA A 220 -1.52 -14.31 5.11
N LEU A 221 -2.02 -13.21 4.56
CA LEU A 221 -3.14 -12.45 5.12
C LEU A 221 -4.44 -12.91 4.44
N PRO A 222 -5.35 -13.61 5.14
CA PRO A 222 -6.64 -13.95 4.56
C PRO A 222 -7.44 -12.71 4.25
N THR A 223 -7.84 -12.54 2.98
CA THR A 223 -8.62 -11.41 2.51
C THR A 223 -9.92 -11.87 1.89
N LEU A 224 -10.92 -10.99 1.85
CA LEU A 224 -12.26 -11.30 1.37
C LEU A 224 -12.83 -12.57 2.05
N TYR A 225 -12.45 -12.77 3.31
CA TYR A 225 -12.79 -13.95 4.09
C TYR A 225 -14.27 -13.98 4.46
N ASP A 226 -14.92 -15.13 4.22
CA ASP A 226 -16.28 -15.39 4.68
C ASP A 226 -16.26 -16.51 5.73
N SER A 227 -16.41 -16.12 7.00
CA SER A 227 -16.41 -17.05 8.15
C SER A 227 -17.57 -18.06 8.18
N ARG A 228 -18.58 -17.85 7.32
CA ARG A 228 -19.76 -18.75 7.22
C ARG A 228 -19.50 -19.96 6.35
N THR A 229 -18.38 -19.98 5.61
CA THR A 229 -18.07 -21.07 4.68
C THR A 229 -16.92 -21.93 5.19
N THR A 230 -17.15 -23.24 5.28
CA THR A 230 -16.09 -24.23 5.60
C THR A 230 -15.00 -24.21 4.53
N HIS A 231 -15.37 -24.02 3.26
CA HIS A 231 -14.43 -23.96 2.14
C HIS A 231 -13.32 -22.92 2.33
N SER A 232 -13.65 -21.69 2.78
CA SER A 232 -12.64 -20.66 3.04
C SER A 232 -11.63 -21.08 4.09
N ARG A 233 -12.09 -21.77 5.13
CA ARG A 233 -11.27 -22.31 6.20
C ARG A 233 -10.35 -23.42 5.68
N ASP A 234 -10.90 -24.39 4.95
CA ASP A 234 -10.17 -25.55 4.44
C ASP A 234 -9.03 -25.12 3.49
N VAL A 235 -9.29 -24.13 2.62
CA VAL A 235 -8.26 -23.55 1.74
C VAL A 235 -7.12 -22.91 2.52
N LEU A 236 -7.41 -22.18 3.61
CA LEU A 236 -6.37 -21.57 4.44
C LEU A 236 -5.50 -22.62 5.13
N LEU A 237 -6.13 -23.67 5.70
CA LEU A 237 -5.41 -24.76 6.35
C LEU A 237 -4.50 -25.51 5.35
N ASP A 238 -5.04 -25.82 4.16
CA ASP A 238 -4.26 -26.51 3.15
C ASP A 238 -3.08 -25.66 2.62
N VAL A 239 -3.24 -24.34 2.48
CA VAL A 239 -2.12 -23.44 2.15
C VAL A 239 -1.10 -23.38 3.28
N ALA A 240 -1.54 -23.25 4.53
CA ALA A 240 -0.66 -23.22 5.69
C ALA A 240 0.18 -24.50 5.78
N ASP A 241 -0.45 -25.67 5.72
CA ASP A 241 0.19 -26.97 5.85
C ASP A 241 1.12 -27.25 4.66
N ARG A 242 0.62 -27.03 3.43
CA ARG A 242 1.36 -27.37 2.21
C ARG A 242 2.63 -26.54 2.02
N TYR A 243 2.61 -25.28 2.44
CA TYR A 243 3.72 -24.36 2.23
C TYR A 243 4.44 -23.98 3.51
N ASN A 244 4.06 -24.54 4.66
CA ASN A 244 4.53 -24.14 5.97
C ASN A 244 4.51 -22.61 6.16
N LEU A 245 3.38 -21.99 5.72
CA LEU A 245 3.21 -20.56 5.66
C LEU A 245 2.30 -20.09 6.79
N PRO A 246 2.76 -19.23 7.72
CA PRO A 246 1.91 -18.67 8.75
C PRO A 246 0.70 -17.95 8.13
N VAL A 247 -0.48 -18.22 8.65
CA VAL A 247 -1.71 -17.50 8.30
C VAL A 247 -1.95 -16.43 9.35
N LEU A 248 -1.91 -15.16 8.93
CA LEU A 248 -2.02 -14.02 9.84
C LEU A 248 -3.45 -13.81 10.34
N ALA A 249 -3.58 -13.33 11.57
CA ALA A 249 -4.83 -12.89 12.18
C ALA A 249 -4.79 -11.36 12.42
N PRO A 250 -5.96 -10.71 12.39
CA PRO A 250 -7.28 -11.23 12.03
C PRO A 250 -7.45 -11.36 10.52
N PRO A 251 -8.30 -12.27 10.03
CA PRO A 251 -8.66 -12.32 8.61
C PRO A 251 -9.46 -11.08 8.22
N ILE A 252 -9.22 -10.57 7.01
CA ILE A 252 -9.93 -9.41 6.48
C ILE A 252 -11.26 -9.86 5.87
N PRO A 253 -12.42 -9.45 6.43
CA PRO A 253 -13.71 -9.94 6.00
C PRO A 253 -14.11 -9.38 4.63
N ARG A 254 -14.95 -10.12 3.91
CA ARG A 254 -15.61 -9.60 2.70
C ARG A 254 -16.63 -8.53 3.10
N THR A 255 -16.51 -7.32 2.53
CA THR A 255 -17.45 -6.21 2.73
C THR A 255 -17.48 -5.28 1.53
N VAL A 256 -18.66 -4.75 1.21
CA VAL A 256 -18.86 -3.75 0.16
C VAL A 256 -18.18 -2.40 0.50
N ARG A 257 -17.88 -2.17 1.78
CA ARG A 257 -17.26 -0.93 2.25
C ARG A 257 -15.89 -0.65 1.62
N PHE A 258 -15.16 -1.67 1.22
CA PHE A 258 -13.89 -1.49 0.52
C PHE A 258 -14.05 -0.83 -0.84
N ALA A 259 -15.06 -1.28 -1.62
CA ALA A 259 -15.35 -0.68 -2.92
C ALA A 259 -15.90 0.75 -2.79
N GLU A 260 -16.78 0.99 -1.80
CA GLU A 260 -17.33 2.31 -1.52
C GLU A 260 -16.24 3.32 -1.12
N ALA A 261 -15.29 2.90 -0.28
CA ALA A 261 -14.17 3.72 0.16
C ALA A 261 -13.25 4.09 -1.01
N SER A 262 -12.83 3.10 -1.80
CA SER A 262 -12.00 3.32 -3.00
C SER A 262 -12.68 4.27 -4.01
N ALA A 263 -13.99 4.12 -4.23
CA ALA A 263 -14.76 5.00 -5.12
C ALA A 263 -14.85 6.45 -4.59
N SER A 264 -14.73 6.66 -3.28
CA SER A 264 -14.70 7.98 -2.64
C SER A 264 -13.30 8.57 -2.46
N GLY A 265 -12.26 7.92 -2.99
CA GLY A 265 -10.86 8.37 -2.90
C GLY A 265 -10.29 8.29 -1.48
N SER A 266 -10.70 7.28 -0.70
CA SER A 266 -10.30 7.13 0.70
C SER A 266 -10.13 5.67 1.11
N SER A 267 -9.47 5.43 2.25
CA SER A 267 -9.40 4.09 2.83
C SER A 267 -10.71 3.70 3.53
N VAL A 268 -10.86 2.42 3.86
CA VAL A 268 -12.02 1.93 4.62
C VAL A 268 -12.09 2.50 6.03
N LEU A 269 -11.03 3.13 6.53
CA LEU A 269 -10.95 3.72 7.87
C LEU A 269 -11.63 5.09 7.94
N ALA A 270 -11.69 5.84 6.84
CA ALA A 270 -12.35 7.14 6.77
C ALA A 270 -13.87 7.06 7.00
N GLY A 271 -14.46 5.88 6.81
CA GLY A 271 -15.89 5.66 6.97
C GLY A 271 -16.32 5.31 8.39
N ARG A 272 -17.63 4.98 8.54
CA ARG A 272 -18.17 4.49 9.81
C ARG A 272 -17.46 3.20 10.24
N LYS A 273 -17.38 2.96 11.57
CA LYS A 273 -16.82 1.71 12.13
C LYS A 273 -17.42 0.49 11.43
N ASN A 274 -16.58 -0.34 10.87
CA ASN A 274 -16.94 -1.59 10.21
C ASN A 274 -15.90 -2.67 10.52
N LYS A 275 -16.27 -3.92 10.30
CA LYS A 275 -15.40 -5.07 10.62
C LYS A 275 -14.06 -5.05 9.85
N GLY A 276 -14.07 -4.56 8.60
CA GLY A 276 -12.84 -4.46 7.79
C GLY A 276 -11.86 -3.43 8.37
N ALA A 277 -12.34 -2.24 8.73
CA ALA A 277 -11.53 -1.20 9.37
C ALA A 277 -10.97 -1.67 10.72
N MET A 278 -11.78 -2.39 11.52
CA MET A 278 -11.32 -2.94 12.80
C MET A 278 -10.21 -3.97 12.61
N ALA A 279 -10.35 -4.87 11.64
CA ALA A 279 -9.31 -5.86 11.33
C ALA A 279 -7.97 -5.22 10.92
N TYR A 280 -8.01 -4.18 10.09
CA TYR A 280 -6.77 -3.47 9.72
C TYR A 280 -6.15 -2.67 10.87
N ARG A 281 -6.95 -2.07 11.78
CA ARG A 281 -6.42 -1.44 13.00
C ARG A 281 -5.73 -2.44 13.91
N GLU A 282 -6.32 -3.62 14.09
CA GLU A 282 -5.72 -4.70 14.87
C GLU A 282 -4.41 -5.19 14.25
N LEU A 283 -4.40 -5.45 12.94
CA LEU A 283 -3.22 -5.87 12.20
C LEU A 283 -2.11 -4.81 12.24
N ALA A 284 -2.45 -3.52 12.07
CA ALA A 284 -1.49 -2.42 12.17
C ALA A 284 -0.84 -2.35 13.56
N GLY A 285 -1.64 -2.46 14.63
CA GLY A 285 -1.13 -2.51 16.00
C GLY A 285 -0.21 -3.70 16.24
N ALA A 286 -0.57 -4.88 15.73
CA ALA A 286 0.24 -6.10 15.84
C ALA A 286 1.57 -5.98 15.09
N LEU A 287 1.58 -5.41 13.88
CA LEU A 287 2.81 -5.15 13.10
C LEU A 287 3.75 -4.18 13.82
N LEU A 288 3.22 -3.07 14.34
CA LEU A 288 4.03 -2.11 15.08
C LEU A 288 4.63 -2.73 16.35
N GLU A 289 3.90 -3.57 17.05
CA GLU A 289 4.42 -4.30 18.21
C GLU A 289 5.47 -5.34 17.82
N TYR A 290 5.25 -6.08 16.73
CA TYR A 290 6.22 -7.01 16.17
C TYR A 290 7.56 -6.30 15.85
N TRP A 291 7.51 -5.16 15.17
CA TRP A 291 8.71 -4.40 14.82
C TRP A 291 9.42 -3.78 16.02
N LYS A 292 8.68 -3.46 17.08
CA LYS A 292 9.24 -2.87 18.30
C LYS A 292 9.87 -3.89 19.24
N SER A 293 9.21 -5.03 19.44
CA SER A 293 9.55 -5.99 20.50
C SER A 293 9.96 -7.36 20.00
N GLY A 294 9.78 -7.66 18.71
CA GLY A 294 9.96 -9.01 18.16
C GLY A 294 8.83 -9.98 18.55
N LYS A 295 7.74 -9.49 19.16
CA LYS A 295 6.60 -10.33 19.52
C LYS A 295 5.95 -10.91 18.28
N ALA A 296 5.88 -12.23 18.18
CA ALA A 296 5.29 -12.92 17.05
C ALA A 296 3.88 -12.42 16.72
N LEU A 297 3.57 -12.30 15.44
CA LEU A 297 2.23 -11.97 14.97
C LEU A 297 1.27 -13.11 15.33
N ALA A 298 0.04 -12.75 15.66
CA ALA A 298 -1.01 -13.72 15.89
C ALA A 298 -1.30 -14.49 14.60
N THR A 299 -1.43 -15.80 14.70
CA THR A 299 -1.81 -16.66 13.59
C THR A 299 -3.28 -17.05 13.71
N PHE A 300 -3.91 -17.18 12.56
CA PHE A 300 -5.28 -17.63 12.45
C PHE A 300 -5.35 -19.12 12.85
N ALA A 301 -5.91 -19.38 14.01
CA ALA A 301 -6.31 -20.73 14.40
C ALA A 301 -7.81 -20.84 14.13
N PRO A 302 -8.25 -21.67 13.19
CA PRO A 302 -9.67 -21.91 13.03
C PRO A 302 -10.19 -22.63 14.28
N ASP A 303 -11.26 -22.09 14.88
CA ASP A 303 -11.94 -22.78 15.98
C ASP A 303 -12.29 -24.21 15.54
N VAL A 304 -11.87 -25.20 16.34
CA VAL A 304 -12.10 -26.64 16.14
C VAL A 304 -13.56 -26.96 16.36
#